data_e945954b9fa47f3314402d7878c7d8c0
#
_entry.id   e945954b9fa47f3314402d7878c7d8c0
#
_cell.length_a   1.000
_cell.length_b   1.000
_cell.length_c   1.000
_cell.angle_alpha   90.00
_cell.angle_beta   90.00
_cell.angle_gamma   90.00
#
_symmetry.space_group_name_H-M   'P 1'
#
loop_
_entity.id
_entity.type
_entity.pdbx_description
1 polymer ?
#
loop_
_entity_poly.entity_id
_entity_poly.type
_entity_poly.pdbx_seq_one_letter_code
_entity_poly.pdbx_strand_id
1 'polypeptide(L)'
;MARRNGTPKPPKQAASSERQKREARPEIIAAFRVGISAESRAAVWLLAHGYRILARRWKSPLGEIDIIAVRRRLLIFVGVKARATLDVAAESVTERQKQRIAAAAEVWLAANPVPAICDIRFDAILVAPGRLPRHIPAAFESA
;
A
#
# COMPACT_ATOMS: atom_id res chain seq x y z
N MET A 1 5.64 14.02 9.74
CA MET A 1 5.06 13.44 9.89
C MET A 1 4.18 13.37 9.76
N ALA A 2 4.09 13.12 9.33
CA ALA A 2 3.05 13.06 9.37
C ALA A 2 2.70 12.34 10.16
N ARG A 3 2.92 12.20 10.62
CA ARG A 3 2.58 11.58 11.22
C ARG A 3 1.80 11.61 11.63
N ARG A 4 1.78 11.58 11.76
CA ARG A 4 1.19 11.16 12.24
C ARG A 4 0.22 11.11 12.34
N ASN A 5 -0.08 10.94 12.15
CA ASN A 5 -1.08 10.77 12.43
C ASN A 5 -1.66 9.77 12.78
N GLY A 6 -2.09 9.55 13.34
CA GLY A 6 -2.87 8.56 13.72
C GLY A 6 -2.34 7.22 13.59
N THR A 7 -1.26 7.07 13.17
CA THR A 7 -0.70 5.79 13.06
C THR A 7 -0.35 5.30 14.38
N PRO A 8 -0.90 4.22 14.82
CA PRO A 8 -0.54 3.69 16.10
C PRO A 8 0.92 3.40 16.06
N LYS A 9 1.57 3.79 17.13
CA LYS A 9 2.89 3.48 17.25
C LYS A 9 3.07 2.07 17.25
N PRO A 10 3.90 1.53 16.45
CA PRO A 10 4.23 0.14 16.57
C PRO A 10 4.85 -0.05 17.91
N PRO A 11 4.76 -1.22 18.39
CA PRO A 11 5.34 -1.51 19.67
C PRO A 11 6.76 -1.10 19.65
N LYS A 12 7.10 -0.34 20.62
CA LYS A 12 8.36 0.15 20.67
C LYS A 12 9.39 -0.86 20.69
N GLN A 13 9.04 -1.97 21.01
CA GLN A 13 9.95 -3.01 21.11
C GLN A 13 10.36 -3.50 19.79
N ALA A 14 10.01 -2.82 18.80
CA ALA A 14 10.45 -3.21 17.53
C ALA A 14 11.83 -3.67 17.71
N ALA A 15 12.03 -4.83 17.65
CA ALA A 15 13.14 -5.47 18.10
C ALA A 15 14.44 -5.08 17.57
N SER A 16 15.41 -5.12 18.38
CA SER A 16 16.73 -4.89 17.95
C SER A 16 17.41 -6.17 17.55
N SER A 17 16.95 -7.32 18.00
CA SER A 17 17.57 -8.57 17.64
C SER A 17 16.64 -9.40 16.83
N GLU A 18 17.20 -10.33 16.09
CA GLU A 18 16.39 -11.20 15.27
C GLU A 18 15.43 -12.02 16.11
N ARG A 19 15.88 -12.46 17.26
CA ARG A 19 15.03 -13.21 18.13
C ARG A 19 13.86 -12.40 18.62
N GLN A 20 14.10 -11.18 19.04
CA GLN A 20 13.02 -10.31 19.46
C GLN A 20 12.08 -10.00 18.34
N LYS A 21 12.60 -9.85 17.12
CA LYS A 21 11.74 -9.62 15.98
C LYS A 21 10.79 -10.78 15.76
N ARG A 22 11.29 -11.98 15.88
CA ARG A 22 10.43 -13.14 15.70
C ARG A 22 9.39 -13.24 16.78
N GLU A 23 9.79 -12.95 18.01
CA GLU A 23 8.87 -13.05 19.13
C GLU A 23 7.80 -11.97 19.07
N ALA A 24 8.16 -10.80 18.62
CA ALA A 24 7.21 -9.70 18.52
C ALA A 24 6.28 -9.82 17.32
N ARG A 25 6.66 -10.61 16.34
CA ARG A 25 5.89 -10.67 15.11
C ARG A 25 4.45 -11.11 15.32
N PRO A 26 4.17 -12.13 16.10
CA PRO A 26 2.77 -12.51 16.32
C PRO A 26 1.96 -11.44 17.01
N GLU A 27 2.56 -10.70 17.92
CA GLU A 27 1.86 -9.62 18.59
C GLU A 27 1.60 -8.48 17.65
N ILE A 28 2.57 -8.15 16.80
CA ILE A 28 2.41 -7.10 15.82
C ILE A 28 1.32 -7.49 14.84
N ILE A 29 1.32 -8.74 14.40
CA ILE A 29 0.32 -9.22 13.48
C ILE A 29 -1.06 -9.18 14.12
N ALA A 30 -1.16 -9.55 15.39
CA ALA A 30 -2.43 -9.49 16.07
C ALA A 30 -2.93 -8.06 16.19
N ALA A 31 -2.04 -7.13 16.46
CA ALA A 31 -2.41 -5.72 16.53
C ALA A 31 -2.90 -5.22 15.18
N PHE A 32 -2.25 -5.64 14.11
CA PHE A 32 -2.71 -5.28 12.77
C PHE A 32 -4.11 -5.82 12.52
N ARG A 33 -4.37 -7.06 12.95
CA ARG A 33 -5.69 -7.63 12.75
C ARG A 33 -6.77 -6.91 13.53
N VAL A 34 -6.43 -6.45 14.71
CA VAL A 34 -7.42 -5.84 15.58
C VAL A 34 -7.65 -4.39 15.27
N GLY A 35 -6.62 -3.62 15.02
CA GLY A 35 -6.78 -2.19 14.93
C GLY A 35 -6.21 -1.53 13.71
N ILE A 36 -5.50 -2.24 12.87
CA ILE A 36 -4.78 -1.61 11.76
C ILE A 36 -5.27 -2.19 10.46
N SER A 37 -5.75 -1.32 9.60
CA SER A 37 -6.31 -1.75 8.33
C SER A 37 -5.22 -2.29 7.41
N ALA A 38 -5.64 -3.05 6.41
CA ALA A 38 -4.72 -3.57 5.41
C ALA A 38 -4.02 -2.44 4.67
N GLU A 39 -4.75 -1.36 4.41
CA GLU A 39 -4.18 -0.23 3.72
C GLU A 39 -3.09 0.44 4.58
N SER A 40 -3.28 0.51 5.90
CA SER A 40 -2.25 1.04 6.79
C SER A 40 -1.02 0.15 6.80
N ARG A 41 -1.21 -1.16 6.77
CA ARG A 41 -0.08 -2.08 6.73
C ARG A 41 0.71 -1.91 5.44
N ALA A 42 0.01 -1.75 4.33
CA ALA A 42 0.66 -1.50 3.06
C ALA A 42 1.42 -0.17 3.07
N ALA A 43 0.83 0.85 3.68
CA ALA A 43 1.49 2.16 3.76
C ALA A 43 2.79 2.07 4.58
N VAL A 44 2.76 1.36 5.70
CA VAL A 44 3.96 1.19 6.51
C VAL A 44 5.03 0.45 5.72
N TRP A 45 4.64 -0.58 4.96
CA TRP A 45 5.59 -1.31 4.14
C TRP A 45 6.25 -0.39 3.11
N LEU A 46 5.46 0.47 2.47
CA LEU A 46 5.99 1.40 1.49
C LEU A 46 6.94 2.41 2.13
N LEU A 47 6.57 2.94 3.31
CA LEU A 47 7.45 3.86 4.01
C LEU A 47 8.78 3.21 4.32
N ALA A 48 8.75 1.95 4.76
CA ALA A 48 9.97 1.22 5.07
C ALA A 48 10.84 1.01 3.83
N HIS A 49 10.25 1.07 2.65
CA HIS A 49 10.98 0.86 1.40
C HIS A 49 11.28 2.17 0.68
N GLY A 50 11.20 3.28 1.41
CA GLY A 50 11.67 4.56 0.88
C GLY A 50 10.64 5.37 0.12
N TYR A 51 9.39 4.93 0.11
CA TYR A 51 8.33 5.70 -0.54
C TYR A 51 7.81 6.77 0.40
N ARG A 52 7.37 7.89 -0.18
CA ARG A 52 6.68 8.92 0.54
C ARG A 52 5.22 8.83 0.15
N ILE A 53 4.33 8.82 1.13
CA ILE A 53 2.90 8.68 0.89
C ILE A 53 2.32 10.05 0.57
N LEU A 54 1.68 10.17 -0.57
CA LEU A 54 1.05 11.42 -0.99
C LEU A 54 -0.43 11.46 -0.66
N ALA A 55 -1.10 10.32 -0.70
CA ALA A 55 -2.51 10.25 -0.38
C ALA A 55 -2.88 8.83 0.01
N ARG A 56 -3.92 8.70 0.83
CA ARG A 56 -4.46 7.42 1.25
C ARG A 56 -5.96 7.48 1.08
N ARG A 57 -6.54 6.36 0.61
CA ARG A 57 -8.00 6.24 0.47
C ARG A 57 -8.58 7.38 -0.34
N TRP A 58 -7.91 7.71 -1.42
CA TRP A 58 -8.38 8.79 -2.25
C TRP A 58 -9.54 8.32 -3.11
N LYS A 59 -10.62 9.10 -3.14
CA LYS A 59 -11.84 8.71 -3.83
C LYS A 59 -12.21 9.70 -4.90
N SER A 60 -12.78 9.18 -5.97
CA SER A 60 -13.35 10.00 -7.03
C SER A 60 -14.61 9.30 -7.53
N PRO A 61 -15.43 9.98 -8.33
CA PRO A 61 -16.59 9.32 -8.92
C PRO A 61 -16.22 8.14 -9.81
N LEU A 62 -15.01 8.12 -10.34
CA LEU A 62 -14.59 7.07 -11.25
C LEU A 62 -13.95 5.88 -10.55
N GLY A 63 -13.59 6.02 -9.27
CA GLY A 63 -12.98 4.93 -8.54
C GLY A 63 -12.16 5.42 -7.38
N GLU A 64 -11.53 4.48 -6.66
CA GLU A 64 -10.71 4.79 -5.50
C GLU A 64 -9.29 4.32 -5.72
N ILE A 65 -8.36 5.00 -5.08
CA ILE A 65 -6.97 4.58 -5.05
C ILE A 65 -6.59 4.46 -3.59
N ASP A 66 -6.15 3.28 -3.19
CA ASP A 66 -5.86 3.02 -1.78
C ASP A 66 -4.67 3.81 -1.29
N ILE A 67 -3.60 3.88 -2.07
CA ILE A 67 -2.40 4.64 -1.70
C ILE A 67 -1.81 5.25 -2.97
N ILE A 68 -1.37 6.50 -2.84
CA ILE A 68 -0.59 7.16 -3.89
C ILE A 68 0.73 7.53 -3.24
N ALA A 69 1.83 7.08 -3.83
CA ALA A 69 3.14 7.24 -3.22
C ALA A 69 4.19 7.55 -4.28
N VAL A 70 5.31 8.09 -3.82
CA VAL A 70 6.40 8.46 -4.73
C VAL A 70 7.73 8.08 -4.12
N ARG A 71 8.64 7.59 -4.97
CA ARG A 71 10.02 7.36 -4.58
C ARG A 71 10.87 7.79 -5.76
N ARG A 72 11.73 8.77 -5.52
CA ARG A 72 12.55 9.36 -6.58
C ARG A 72 11.64 9.92 -7.67
N ARG A 73 11.75 9.43 -8.89
CA ARG A 73 10.93 9.90 -10.00
C ARG A 73 9.83 8.93 -10.35
N LEU A 74 9.49 8.04 -9.44
CA LEU A 74 8.46 7.03 -9.69
C LEU A 74 7.26 7.32 -8.83
N LEU A 75 6.14 7.58 -9.48
CA LEU A 75 4.86 7.77 -8.82
C LEU A 75 4.06 6.47 -8.97
N ILE A 76 3.60 5.91 -7.88
CA ILE A 76 2.82 4.68 -7.95
C ILE A 76 1.41 4.91 -7.42
N PHE A 77 0.45 4.31 -8.12
CA PHE A 77 -0.94 4.24 -7.69
C PHE A 77 -1.18 2.81 -7.26
N VAL A 78 -1.54 2.61 -6.01
CA VAL A 78 -1.55 1.29 -5.40
C VAL A 78 -2.95 0.85 -5.02
N GLY A 79 -3.29 -0.37 -5.44
CA GLY A 79 -4.47 -1.06 -4.94
C GLY A 79 -4.04 -2.08 -3.91
N VAL A 80 -4.70 -2.07 -2.74
CA VAL A 80 -4.39 -2.99 -1.67
C VAL A 80 -5.42 -4.10 -1.67
N LYS A 81 -4.95 -5.36 -1.68
CA LYS A 81 -5.82 -6.53 -1.68
C LYS A 81 -5.57 -7.33 -0.42
N ALA A 82 -6.57 -7.40 0.45
CA ALA A 82 -6.48 -8.11 1.71
C ALA A 82 -7.36 -9.34 1.64
N ARG A 83 -6.76 -10.52 1.80
CA ARG A 83 -7.47 -11.78 1.75
C ARG A 83 -6.88 -12.72 2.78
N ALA A 84 -7.48 -13.91 2.90
CA ALA A 84 -7.01 -14.88 3.89
C ALA A 84 -5.59 -15.35 3.60
N THR A 85 -5.20 -15.43 2.34
CA THR A 85 -3.84 -15.80 1.96
C THR A 85 -3.35 -14.86 0.88
N LEU A 86 -2.02 -14.83 0.70
CA LEU A 86 -1.45 -14.00 -0.35
C LEU A 86 -1.84 -14.50 -1.74
N ASP A 87 -1.98 -15.82 -1.90
CA ASP A 87 -2.37 -16.36 -3.20
C ASP A 87 -3.78 -15.93 -3.57
N VAL A 88 -4.71 -15.98 -2.62
CA VAL A 88 -6.07 -15.54 -2.88
C VAL A 88 -6.09 -14.04 -3.16
N ALA A 89 -5.25 -13.27 -2.46
CA ALA A 89 -5.15 -11.83 -2.71
C ALA A 89 -4.66 -11.58 -4.13
N ALA A 90 -3.69 -12.36 -4.59
CA ALA A 90 -3.16 -12.20 -5.94
C ALA A 90 -4.25 -12.48 -6.98
N GLU A 91 -5.07 -13.48 -6.73
CA GLU A 91 -6.14 -13.83 -7.66
C GLU A 91 -7.24 -12.79 -7.71
N SER A 92 -7.31 -11.91 -6.73
CA SER A 92 -8.35 -10.89 -6.69
C SER A 92 -8.04 -9.66 -7.51
N VAL A 93 -6.85 -9.60 -8.14
CA VAL A 93 -6.50 -8.49 -9.01
C VAL A 93 -7.17 -8.72 -10.36
N THR A 94 -8.14 -7.90 -10.71
CA THR A 94 -8.95 -8.14 -11.90
C THR A 94 -8.81 -7.01 -12.92
N GLU A 95 -9.22 -7.29 -14.15
CA GLU A 95 -9.17 -6.29 -15.21
C GLU A 95 -10.08 -5.10 -14.90
N ARG A 96 -11.22 -5.36 -14.27
CA ARG A 96 -12.14 -4.29 -13.92
C ARG A 96 -11.47 -3.31 -12.94
N GLN A 97 -10.72 -3.85 -11.99
CA GLN A 97 -10.00 -3.01 -11.05
C GLN A 97 -8.89 -2.23 -11.71
N LYS A 98 -8.24 -2.82 -12.70
CA LYS A 98 -7.23 -2.10 -13.45
C LYS A 98 -7.82 -0.87 -14.10
N GLN A 99 -8.99 -1.03 -14.72
CA GLN A 99 -9.64 0.08 -15.40
C GLN A 99 -10.06 1.16 -14.41
N ARG A 100 -10.56 0.76 -13.26
CA ARG A 100 -11.03 1.72 -12.27
C ARG A 100 -9.89 2.51 -11.66
N ILE A 101 -8.78 1.85 -11.36
CA ILE A 101 -7.66 2.56 -10.76
C ILE A 101 -7.01 3.50 -11.80
N ALA A 102 -6.97 3.09 -13.06
CA ALA A 102 -6.43 3.95 -14.09
C ALA A 102 -7.28 5.19 -14.29
N ALA A 103 -8.61 5.03 -14.28
CA ALA A 103 -9.51 6.16 -14.43
C ALA A 103 -9.40 7.11 -13.24
N ALA A 104 -9.32 6.56 -12.02
CA ALA A 104 -9.15 7.38 -10.83
C ALA A 104 -7.82 8.12 -10.84
N ALA A 105 -6.76 7.46 -11.33
CA ALA A 105 -5.46 8.10 -11.40
C ALA A 105 -5.46 9.30 -12.33
N GLU A 106 -6.20 9.23 -13.43
CA GLU A 106 -6.30 10.37 -14.33
C GLU A 106 -6.93 11.57 -13.64
N VAL A 107 -7.95 11.33 -12.83
CA VAL A 107 -8.58 12.40 -12.08
C VAL A 107 -7.60 13.02 -11.09
N TRP A 108 -6.84 12.16 -10.39
CA TRP A 108 -5.87 12.66 -9.42
C TRP A 108 -4.76 13.47 -10.10
N LEU A 109 -4.27 12.97 -11.23
CA LEU A 109 -3.19 13.66 -11.94
C LEU A 109 -3.64 15.00 -12.49
N ALA A 110 -4.91 15.12 -12.88
CA ALA A 110 -5.42 16.38 -13.37
C ALA A 110 -5.42 17.43 -12.26
N ALA A 111 -5.67 17.00 -11.03
CA ALA A 111 -5.70 17.91 -9.88
C ALA A 111 -4.31 18.09 -9.25
N ASN A 112 -3.38 17.20 -9.54
CA ASN A 112 -2.05 17.21 -8.92
C ASN A 112 -0.99 16.99 -10.00
N PRO A 113 -0.68 18.00 -10.80
CA PRO A 113 0.26 17.83 -11.89
C PRO A 113 1.64 17.40 -11.40
N VAL A 114 2.25 16.47 -12.12
CA VAL A 114 3.59 15.98 -11.78
C VAL A 114 4.52 16.30 -12.94
N PRO A 115 5.84 16.33 -12.68
CA PRO A 115 6.78 16.61 -13.76
C PRO A 115 6.67 15.57 -14.86
N ALA A 116 6.89 16.01 -16.08
CA ALA A 116 6.78 15.12 -17.24
C ALA A 116 7.78 13.97 -17.18
N ILE A 117 8.88 14.16 -16.46
CA ILE A 117 9.90 13.12 -16.35
C ILE A 117 9.61 12.11 -15.27
N CYS A 118 8.46 12.25 -14.61
CA CYS A 118 8.09 11.33 -13.54
C CYS A 118 7.44 10.10 -14.16
N ASP A 119 7.96 8.93 -13.82
CA ASP A 119 7.36 7.67 -14.27
C ASP A 119 6.13 7.37 -13.43
N ILE A 120 5.15 6.74 -14.03
CA ILE A 120 3.91 6.38 -13.36
C ILE A 120 3.71 4.88 -13.50
N ARG A 121 3.34 4.22 -12.41
CA ARG A 121 3.15 2.78 -12.42
C ARG A 121 1.96 2.43 -11.54
N PHE A 122 1.24 1.37 -11.90
CA PHE A 122 0.06 0.92 -11.16
C PHE A 122 0.41 -0.40 -10.48
N ASP A 123 0.47 -0.38 -9.16
CA ASP A 123 0.97 -1.50 -8.37
C ASP A 123 -0.13 -2.08 -7.49
N ALA A 124 0.08 -3.30 -7.05
CA ALA A 124 -0.77 -3.92 -6.03
C ALA A 124 0.08 -4.27 -4.83
N ILE A 125 -0.52 -4.21 -3.64
CA ILE A 125 0.10 -4.73 -2.44
C ILE A 125 -0.87 -5.72 -1.84
N LEU A 126 -0.40 -6.96 -1.69
CA LEU A 126 -1.19 -8.06 -1.19
C LEU A 126 -0.94 -8.20 0.31
N VAL A 127 -2.02 -8.34 1.07
CA VAL A 127 -1.95 -8.40 2.52
C VAL A 127 -2.74 -9.60 3.01
N ALA A 128 -2.14 -10.39 3.88
CA ALA A 128 -2.80 -11.54 4.49
C ALA A 128 -2.36 -11.64 5.94
N PRO A 129 -3.23 -12.22 6.79
CA PRO A 129 -2.86 -12.37 8.20
C PRO A 129 -1.61 -13.25 8.35
N GLY A 130 -0.73 -12.84 9.24
CA GLY A 130 0.46 -13.61 9.53
C GLY A 130 1.57 -13.52 8.51
N ARG A 131 1.43 -12.68 7.50
CA ARG A 131 2.44 -12.56 6.45
C ARG A 131 2.81 -11.10 6.25
N LEU A 132 4.03 -10.86 5.80
CA LEU A 132 4.41 -9.53 5.40
C LEU A 132 3.69 -9.19 4.10
N PRO A 133 3.42 -7.90 3.86
CA PRO A 133 2.81 -7.51 2.59
C PRO A 133 3.68 -7.91 1.42
N ARG A 134 3.05 -8.22 0.29
CA ARG A 134 3.76 -8.53 -0.94
C ARG A 134 3.45 -7.45 -1.96
N HIS A 135 4.46 -6.76 -2.43
CA HIS A 135 4.32 -5.69 -3.40
C HIS A 135 4.50 -6.26 -4.80
N ILE A 136 3.51 -6.02 -5.65
CA ILE A 136 3.56 -6.48 -7.05
C ILE A 136 3.63 -5.24 -7.92
N PRO A 137 4.81 -4.86 -8.40
CA PRO A 137 4.92 -3.70 -9.27
C PRO A 137 4.24 -3.97 -10.60
N ALA A 138 3.63 -2.94 -11.17
CA ALA A 138 2.96 -3.00 -12.46
C ALA A 138 1.84 -4.04 -12.52
N ALA A 139 1.22 -4.34 -11.38
CA ALA A 139 0.20 -5.39 -11.30
C ALA A 139 -1.05 -5.02 -12.09
N PHE A 140 -1.33 -3.74 -12.26
CA PHE A 140 -2.54 -3.28 -12.92
C PHE A 140 -2.29 -2.75 -14.32
N GLU A 141 -1.11 -2.98 -14.86
CA GLU A 141 -0.84 -2.50 -16.21
C GLU A 141 -1.17 -3.60 -17.22
N SER A 142 -1.60 -3.16 -18.38
CA SER A 142 -1.91 -4.12 -19.42
C SER A 142 -0.61 -4.71 -19.96
N ALA A 143 -0.70 -5.95 -20.31
CA ALA A 143 0.46 -6.61 -20.89
C ALA A 143 0.78 -6.04 -22.26
#